data_50adbd818caa4964d119291465e8bb0a
#
_entry.id   50adbd818caa4964d119291465e8bb0a
#
_cell.length_a   1.000
_cell.length_b   1.000
_cell.length_c   1.000
_cell.angle_alpha   90.00
_cell.angle_beta   90.00
_cell.angle_gamma   90.00
#
_symmetry.space_group_name_H-M   'P 1'
#
loop_
_entity.id
_entity.type
_entity.pdbx_description
1 polymer ?
#
loop_
_entity_poly.entity_id
_entity_poly.type
_entity_poly.pdbx_seq_one_letter_code
_entity_poly.pdbx_strand_id
1 'polypeptide(L)'
;MIAASASVAAGACLPIDVPGVSLILTRGERGEVRGLANACRHRATRLVDAPCSPKALVCPYHGWTYDLRGSLIHAPHGDSFVPDDRRDLVALPVSERHGMVWLGSDIGRYLGGLDRDFAAIDLEHSVLWRSRRATLGCNWKLVIEAFLDGYHFRMLHRDTIYKFFLDATAIAEPVGPHIRAATARRGLLDASADLSGVTELRTLATPSYILFPGTIVVFHPDFVSVVVLHPLAADRTDYEHFMLVPAARAGETEHWTRSWAFIEETLFQKEDLWACEQVQRGLAAGTTDALLFGELETAVRLFHGVLAERLSAERLGQVA
;
A
#
# COMPACT_ATOMS: atom_id res chain seq x y z
N MET A 1 0.35 5.09 0.71
CA MET A 1 1.16 4.75 -0.48
C MET A 1 0.27 4.65 -1.70
N ILE A 2 0.77 4.98 -2.89
CA ILE A 2 -0.03 4.92 -4.14
C ILE A 2 0.68 4.14 -5.26
N ALA A 3 1.99 3.94 -5.21
CA ALA A 3 2.75 3.13 -6.15
C ALA A 3 4.10 2.70 -5.58
N ALA A 4 4.69 1.62 -6.10
CA ALA A 4 6.10 1.34 -5.91
C ALA A 4 6.93 2.33 -6.76
N SER A 5 8.02 2.85 -6.21
CA SER A 5 8.88 3.82 -6.91
C SER A 5 9.40 3.29 -8.25
N ALA A 6 9.84 2.05 -8.27
CA ALA A 6 10.35 1.38 -9.46
C ALA A 6 9.28 1.15 -10.57
N SER A 7 7.98 1.31 -10.27
CA SER A 7 6.93 1.20 -11.29
C SER A 7 6.79 2.45 -12.17
N VAL A 8 7.45 3.56 -11.78
CA VAL A 8 7.42 4.82 -12.53
C VAL A 8 8.78 5.04 -13.20
N ALA A 9 8.97 4.48 -14.38
CA ALA A 9 10.22 4.66 -15.15
C ALA A 9 10.39 6.12 -15.65
N ALA A 10 11.62 6.52 -15.96
CA ALA A 10 11.90 7.83 -16.56
C ALA A 10 11.13 8.00 -17.87
N GLY A 11 10.44 9.13 -18.04
CA GLY A 11 9.58 9.41 -19.19
C GLY A 11 8.28 8.60 -19.25
N ALA A 12 8.00 7.77 -18.26
CA ALA A 12 6.74 7.04 -18.18
C ALA A 12 5.63 7.88 -17.52
N CYS A 13 4.40 7.53 -17.87
CA CYS A 13 3.17 7.99 -17.24
C CYS A 13 2.44 6.78 -16.66
N LEU A 14 2.17 6.80 -15.37
CA LEU A 14 1.42 5.77 -14.66
C LEU A 14 0.13 6.38 -14.12
N PRO A 15 -1.06 6.04 -14.68
CA PRO A 15 -2.32 6.48 -14.13
C PRO A 15 -2.61 5.73 -12.82
N ILE A 16 -3.03 6.47 -11.81
CA ILE A 16 -3.41 5.94 -10.50
C ILE A 16 -4.80 6.49 -10.15
N ASP A 17 -5.69 5.58 -9.78
CA ASP A 17 -7.01 5.93 -9.27
C ASP A 17 -7.11 5.46 -7.82
N VAL A 18 -7.28 6.41 -6.92
CA VAL A 18 -7.62 6.16 -5.51
C VAL A 18 -8.95 6.86 -5.20
N PRO A 19 -9.66 6.49 -4.14
CA PRO A 19 -10.95 7.11 -3.82
C PRO A 19 -10.87 8.64 -3.81
N GLY A 20 -11.68 9.27 -4.66
CA GLY A 20 -11.75 10.73 -4.80
C GLY A 20 -10.62 11.39 -5.60
N VAL A 21 -9.59 10.66 -6.05
CA VAL A 21 -8.45 11.23 -6.78
C VAL A 21 -8.07 10.36 -7.97
N SER A 22 -8.06 10.94 -9.17
CA SER A 22 -7.43 10.35 -10.35
C SER A 22 -6.19 11.17 -10.72
N LEU A 23 -5.03 10.53 -10.72
CA LEU A 23 -3.76 11.20 -11.01
C LEU A 23 -2.91 10.43 -12.03
N ILE A 24 -1.96 11.14 -12.60
CA ILE A 24 -0.89 10.59 -13.42
C ILE A 24 0.41 10.80 -12.66
N LEU A 25 1.13 9.73 -12.36
CA LEU A 25 2.52 9.84 -11.94
C LEU A 25 3.42 9.94 -13.18
N THR A 26 4.32 10.90 -13.17
CA THR A 26 5.38 11.03 -14.18
C THR A 26 6.73 11.07 -13.49
N ARG A 27 7.78 10.55 -14.15
CA ARG A 27 9.15 10.71 -13.69
C ARG A 27 9.94 11.56 -14.68
N GLY A 28 10.49 12.65 -14.19
CA GLY A 28 11.33 13.53 -14.99
C GLY A 28 12.70 12.91 -15.29
N GLU A 29 13.46 13.55 -16.20
CA GLU A 29 14.80 13.10 -16.60
C GLU A 29 15.82 13.08 -15.46
N ARG A 30 15.63 13.91 -14.44
CA ARG A 30 16.49 13.97 -13.23
C ARG A 30 16.03 13.03 -12.12
N GLY A 31 15.04 12.16 -12.42
CA GLY A 31 14.54 11.15 -11.49
C GLY A 31 13.39 11.62 -10.60
N GLU A 32 13.01 12.90 -10.63
CA GLU A 32 11.93 13.43 -9.78
C GLU A 32 10.55 12.88 -10.18
N VAL A 33 9.78 12.40 -9.22
CA VAL A 33 8.39 11.97 -9.42
C VAL A 33 7.44 13.16 -9.25
N ARG A 34 6.45 13.27 -10.13
CA ARG A 34 5.38 14.28 -10.08
C ARG A 34 4.02 13.61 -10.12
N GLY A 35 3.07 14.17 -9.39
CA GLY A 35 1.66 13.86 -9.47
C GLY A 35 0.91 14.96 -10.23
N LEU A 36 0.17 14.58 -11.25
CA LEU A 36 -0.67 15.48 -12.03
C LEU A 36 -2.10 14.97 -12.02
N ALA A 37 -3.09 15.85 -11.86
CA ALA A 37 -4.49 15.43 -12.00
C ALA A 37 -4.72 14.83 -13.38
N ASN A 38 -5.32 13.65 -13.45
CA ASN A 38 -5.62 12.95 -14.71
C ASN A 38 -6.90 13.51 -15.35
N ALA A 39 -6.93 14.83 -15.55
CA ALA A 39 -8.10 15.55 -16.07
C ALA A 39 -7.66 16.78 -16.86
N CYS A 40 -8.03 16.83 -18.13
CA CYS A 40 -7.76 17.97 -19.02
C CYS A 40 -8.38 19.25 -18.46
N ARG A 41 -7.64 20.35 -18.46
CA ARG A 41 -8.09 21.66 -17.95
C ARG A 41 -9.21 22.29 -18.75
N HIS A 42 -9.43 21.81 -19.99
CA HIS A 42 -10.53 22.32 -20.82
C HIS A 42 -11.90 21.82 -20.31
N ARG A 43 -12.15 20.52 -20.31
CA ARG A 43 -13.44 19.93 -19.95
C ARG A 43 -13.31 18.60 -19.17
N ALA A 44 -12.25 18.49 -18.35
CA ALA A 44 -11.98 17.37 -17.45
C ALA A 44 -11.91 15.98 -18.09
N THR A 45 -11.69 15.90 -19.42
CA THR A 45 -11.48 14.60 -20.07
C THR A 45 -10.23 13.93 -19.50
N ARG A 46 -10.33 12.65 -19.16
CA ARG A 46 -9.20 11.83 -18.72
C ARG A 46 -8.13 11.79 -19.80
N LEU A 47 -6.85 11.87 -19.41
CA LEU A 47 -5.72 11.98 -20.33
C LEU A 47 -5.00 10.67 -20.54
N VAL A 48 -4.88 9.84 -19.51
CA VAL A 48 -4.14 8.58 -19.52
C VAL A 48 -4.98 7.49 -18.88
N ASP A 49 -5.23 6.40 -19.62
CA ASP A 49 -6.02 5.25 -19.14
C ASP A 49 -5.15 4.05 -18.75
N ALA A 50 -3.96 3.96 -19.33
CA ALA A 50 -3.03 2.85 -19.08
C ALA A 50 -1.58 3.36 -19.01
N PRO A 51 -0.66 2.61 -18.37
CA PRO A 51 0.77 2.96 -18.36
C PRO A 51 1.30 3.16 -19.78
N CYS A 52 2.03 4.26 -20.01
CA CYS A 52 2.56 4.64 -21.31
C CYS A 52 3.83 5.49 -21.15
N SER A 53 4.53 5.74 -22.26
CA SER A 53 5.72 6.61 -22.29
C SER A 53 5.60 7.61 -23.45
N PRO A 54 4.71 8.58 -23.36
CA PRO A 54 4.47 9.55 -24.42
C PRO A 54 5.48 10.70 -24.33
N LYS A 55 5.71 11.40 -25.46
CA LYS A 55 6.46 12.67 -25.44
C LYS A 55 5.66 13.82 -24.82
N ALA A 56 4.35 13.74 -24.87
CA ALA A 56 3.41 14.73 -24.35
C ALA A 56 2.05 14.08 -24.08
N LEU A 57 1.28 14.64 -23.15
CA LEU A 57 -0.07 14.21 -22.80
C LEU A 57 -1.06 14.94 -23.74
N VAL A 58 -1.65 14.23 -24.68
CA VAL A 58 -2.61 14.80 -25.64
C VAL A 58 -4.02 14.44 -25.21
N CYS A 59 -4.85 15.44 -24.99
CA CYS A 59 -6.26 15.25 -24.66
C CYS A 59 -7.01 14.66 -25.88
N PRO A 60 -7.66 13.49 -25.74
CA PRO A 60 -8.32 12.83 -26.89
C PRO A 60 -9.58 13.57 -27.37
N TYR A 61 -10.06 14.56 -26.59
CA TYR A 61 -11.30 15.26 -26.92
C TYR A 61 -11.05 16.45 -27.90
N HIS A 62 -10.15 17.37 -27.55
CA HIS A 62 -9.92 18.58 -28.35
C HIS A 62 -8.44 18.85 -28.64
N GLY A 63 -7.54 17.88 -28.40
CA GLY A 63 -6.13 18.00 -28.73
C GLY A 63 -5.32 18.97 -27.84
N TRP A 64 -5.87 19.38 -26.67
CA TRP A 64 -5.04 20.11 -25.72
C TRP A 64 -3.86 19.25 -25.29
N THR A 65 -2.66 19.78 -25.40
CA THR A 65 -1.42 19.03 -25.23
C THR A 65 -0.60 19.60 -24.08
N TYR A 66 -0.19 18.74 -23.18
CA TYR A 66 0.63 19.11 -22.00
C TYR A 66 1.97 18.39 -22.06
N ASP A 67 3.01 19.03 -21.56
CA ASP A 67 4.26 18.33 -21.31
C ASP A 67 4.14 17.38 -20.08
N LEU A 68 5.18 16.58 -19.81
CA LEU A 68 5.18 15.65 -18.67
C LEU A 68 5.35 16.34 -17.30
N ARG A 69 5.49 17.67 -17.29
CA ARG A 69 5.45 18.51 -16.07
C ARG A 69 4.06 19.05 -15.80
N GLY A 70 3.14 18.88 -16.76
CA GLY A 70 1.77 19.35 -16.69
C GLY A 70 1.54 20.71 -17.34
N SER A 71 2.55 21.36 -17.92
CA SER A 71 2.38 22.66 -18.57
C SER A 71 1.69 22.50 -19.91
N LEU A 72 0.70 23.36 -20.19
CA LEU A 72 0.01 23.41 -21.48
C LEU A 72 0.96 23.95 -22.56
N ILE A 73 1.29 23.12 -23.55
CA ILE A 73 2.21 23.47 -24.64
C ILE A 73 1.48 23.73 -25.96
N HIS A 74 0.25 23.23 -26.10
CA HIS A 74 -0.56 23.49 -27.31
C HIS A 74 -2.05 23.39 -27.00
N ALA A 75 -2.82 24.32 -27.54
CA ALA A 75 -4.29 24.27 -27.57
C ALA A 75 -4.77 24.69 -28.96
N PRO A 76 -5.48 23.83 -29.71
CA PRO A 76 -6.07 24.21 -30.99
C PRO A 76 -6.99 25.42 -30.80
N HIS A 77 -6.86 26.41 -31.66
CA HIS A 77 -7.61 27.70 -31.55
C HIS A 77 -7.46 28.38 -30.18
N GLY A 78 -6.27 28.27 -29.56
CA GLY A 78 -5.99 28.80 -28.21
C GLY A 78 -6.30 30.28 -28.03
N ASP A 79 -6.19 31.09 -29.09
CA ASP A 79 -6.48 32.52 -29.10
C ASP A 79 -7.98 32.84 -28.93
N SER A 80 -8.87 31.84 -29.13
CA SER A 80 -10.31 32.01 -28.91
C SER A 80 -10.73 31.92 -27.45
N PHE A 81 -9.81 31.46 -26.57
CA PHE A 81 -10.06 31.36 -25.14
C PHE A 81 -9.60 32.60 -24.41
N VAL A 82 -10.38 33.01 -23.39
CA VAL A 82 -9.96 34.08 -22.51
C VAL A 82 -8.62 33.69 -21.86
N PRO A 83 -7.64 34.61 -21.81
CA PRO A 83 -6.37 34.37 -21.12
C PRO A 83 -6.63 33.92 -19.67
N ASP A 84 -6.10 32.78 -19.30
CA ASP A 84 -6.20 32.22 -17.94
C ASP A 84 -4.88 31.50 -17.64
N ASP A 85 -4.29 31.81 -16.52
CA ASP A 85 -3.06 31.21 -16.00
C ASP A 85 -3.29 29.79 -15.46
N ARG A 86 -4.56 29.38 -15.25
CA ARG A 86 -4.96 28.06 -14.74
C ARG A 86 -5.10 26.99 -15.84
N ARG A 87 -4.33 27.12 -16.93
CA ARG A 87 -4.41 26.17 -18.06
C ARG A 87 -3.54 24.94 -17.90
N ASP A 88 -2.52 24.99 -17.04
CA ASP A 88 -1.67 23.86 -16.71
C ASP A 88 -2.42 22.81 -15.88
N LEU A 89 -2.04 21.53 -15.99
CA LEU A 89 -2.61 20.47 -15.16
C LEU A 89 -2.40 20.78 -13.68
N VAL A 90 -3.38 20.43 -12.88
CA VAL A 90 -3.28 20.58 -11.42
C VAL A 90 -2.20 19.63 -10.90
N ALA A 91 -1.17 20.18 -10.27
CA ALA A 91 -0.18 19.40 -9.56
C ALA A 91 -0.79 18.85 -8.24
N LEU A 92 -0.59 17.58 -8.01
CA LEU A 92 -0.96 16.92 -6.75
C LEU A 92 0.30 16.65 -5.94
N PRO A 93 0.28 16.89 -4.62
CA PRO A 93 1.44 16.64 -3.79
C PRO A 93 1.76 15.15 -3.76
N VAL A 94 2.94 14.78 -4.23
CA VAL A 94 3.48 13.43 -4.13
C VAL A 94 4.91 13.50 -3.60
N SER A 95 5.29 12.47 -2.88
CA SER A 95 6.66 12.32 -2.35
C SER A 95 7.14 10.91 -2.62
N GLU A 96 8.42 10.78 -2.89
CA GLU A 96 9.09 9.48 -3.01
C GLU A 96 9.94 9.26 -1.75
N ARG A 97 9.73 8.13 -1.08
CA ARG A 97 10.44 7.77 0.14
C ARG A 97 10.41 6.27 0.38
N HIS A 98 11.56 5.70 0.75
CA HIS A 98 11.72 4.27 1.03
C HIS A 98 11.23 3.38 -0.12
N GLY A 99 11.59 3.69 -1.36
CA GLY A 99 11.21 2.91 -2.54
C GLY A 99 9.72 2.95 -2.90
N MET A 100 8.94 3.84 -2.29
CA MET A 100 7.50 3.99 -2.48
C MET A 100 7.14 5.43 -2.85
N VAL A 101 6.10 5.57 -3.67
CA VAL A 101 5.48 6.86 -3.99
C VAL A 101 4.23 7.05 -3.11
N TRP A 102 4.14 8.20 -2.50
CA TRP A 102 3.10 8.59 -1.56
C TRP A 102 2.30 9.78 -2.09
N LEU A 103 1.00 9.79 -1.86
CA LEU A 103 0.19 11.00 -2.01
C LEU A 103 0.32 11.82 -0.72
N GLY A 104 0.91 13.01 -0.84
CA GLY A 104 1.24 13.90 0.28
C GLY A 104 2.67 14.42 0.17
N SER A 105 2.96 15.52 0.87
CA SER A 105 4.25 16.22 0.79
C SER A 105 5.21 15.93 1.95
N ASP A 106 4.69 15.56 3.12
CA ASP A 106 5.51 15.36 4.34
C ASP A 106 5.38 13.92 4.87
N ILE A 107 5.94 12.99 4.11
CA ILE A 107 5.87 11.57 4.45
C ILE A 107 6.75 11.21 5.64
N GLY A 108 7.87 11.91 5.86
CA GLY A 108 8.69 11.70 7.05
C GLY A 108 7.91 11.99 8.33
N ARG A 109 7.15 13.10 8.37
CA ARG A 109 6.27 13.41 9.49
C ARG A 109 5.12 12.40 9.62
N TYR A 110 4.53 11.98 8.50
CA TYR A 110 3.47 10.96 8.50
C TYR A 110 3.97 9.64 9.08
N LEU A 111 5.13 9.14 8.65
CA LEU A 111 5.72 7.88 9.16
C LEU A 111 6.20 8.02 10.61
N GLY A 112 6.63 9.22 11.03
CA GLY A 112 7.09 9.47 12.39
C GLY A 112 8.20 8.51 12.83
N GLY A 113 7.98 7.78 13.93
CA GLY A 113 8.94 6.80 14.45
C GLY A 113 9.24 5.63 13.51
N LEU A 114 8.31 5.30 12.60
CA LEU A 114 8.50 4.21 11.61
C LEU A 114 9.48 4.58 10.49
N ASP A 115 9.75 5.85 10.28
CA ASP A 115 10.68 6.30 9.24
C ASP A 115 12.08 5.70 9.40
N ARG A 116 12.52 5.52 10.64
CA ARG A 116 13.80 4.85 10.96
C ARG A 116 13.76 3.35 10.64
N ASP A 117 12.66 2.69 10.92
CA ASP A 117 12.50 1.26 10.65
C ASP A 117 12.58 0.99 9.13
N PHE A 118 11.89 1.81 8.33
CA PHE A 118 11.89 1.69 6.88
C PHE A 118 13.27 2.02 6.27
N ALA A 119 13.97 3.01 6.82
CA ALA A 119 15.33 3.33 6.39
C ALA A 119 16.31 2.16 6.61
N ALA A 120 16.14 1.40 7.71
CA ALA A 120 17.02 0.27 8.03
C ALA A 120 16.86 -0.92 7.09
N ILE A 121 15.76 -1.00 6.32
CA ILE A 121 15.45 -2.16 5.45
C ILE A 121 15.88 -1.94 4.00
N ASP A 122 16.30 -0.71 3.68
CA ASP A 122 16.83 -0.37 2.35
C ASP A 122 15.88 -0.68 1.18
N LEU A 123 14.60 -0.34 1.35
CA LEU A 123 13.58 -0.54 0.31
C LEU A 123 13.84 0.29 -0.95
N GLU A 124 14.67 1.32 -0.89
CA GLU A 124 15.04 2.16 -2.04
C GLU A 124 15.78 1.36 -3.13
N HIS A 125 16.49 0.31 -2.75
CA HIS A 125 17.16 -0.62 -3.66
C HIS A 125 16.33 -1.86 -3.99
N SER A 126 15.02 -1.79 -3.82
CA SER A 126 14.09 -2.84 -4.23
C SER A 126 13.46 -2.53 -5.58
N VAL A 127 13.06 -3.57 -6.28
CA VAL A 127 12.27 -3.48 -7.52
C VAL A 127 10.91 -4.12 -7.33
N LEU A 128 9.92 -3.62 -8.06
CA LEU A 128 8.63 -4.28 -8.15
C LEU A 128 8.76 -5.56 -8.96
N TRP A 129 8.59 -6.71 -8.31
CA TRP A 129 8.60 -8.01 -8.97
C TRP A 129 7.26 -8.27 -9.66
N ARG A 130 6.17 -8.15 -8.90
CA ARG A 130 4.80 -8.36 -9.37
C ARG A 130 3.82 -7.57 -8.51
N SER A 131 2.70 -7.21 -9.09
CA SER A 131 1.54 -6.69 -8.34
C SER A 131 0.26 -7.38 -8.78
N ARG A 132 -0.75 -7.33 -7.91
CA ARG A 132 -2.11 -7.75 -8.19
C ARG A 132 -3.08 -6.73 -7.62
N ARG A 133 -4.12 -6.42 -8.39
CA ARG A 133 -5.26 -5.62 -7.94
C ARG A 133 -6.53 -6.46 -8.02
N ALA A 134 -7.40 -6.33 -7.03
CA ALA A 134 -8.69 -7.02 -6.96
C ALA A 134 -9.68 -6.22 -6.13
N THR A 135 -10.97 -6.42 -6.39
CA THR A 135 -12.02 -5.94 -5.49
C THR A 135 -12.48 -7.08 -4.61
N LEU A 136 -12.41 -6.88 -3.29
CA LEU A 136 -12.81 -7.84 -2.27
C LEU A 136 -14.24 -7.55 -1.80
N GLY A 137 -15.00 -8.61 -1.56
CA GLY A 137 -16.36 -8.55 -0.98
C GLY A 137 -16.35 -8.45 0.56
N CYS A 138 -15.48 -7.60 1.10
CA CYS A 138 -15.39 -7.37 2.55
C CYS A 138 -14.96 -5.95 2.89
N ASN A 139 -15.20 -5.56 4.15
CA ASN A 139 -14.72 -4.30 4.72
C ASN A 139 -13.19 -4.33 4.84
N TRP A 140 -12.53 -3.22 4.52
CA TRP A 140 -11.09 -3.06 4.60
C TRP A 140 -10.49 -3.33 5.99
N LYS A 141 -11.25 -3.09 7.05
CA LYS A 141 -10.80 -3.35 8.43
C LYS A 141 -10.59 -4.83 8.69
N LEU A 142 -11.44 -5.70 8.13
CA LEU A 142 -11.30 -7.15 8.27
C LEU A 142 -9.98 -7.65 7.68
N VAL A 143 -9.52 -7.04 6.59
CA VAL A 143 -8.20 -7.38 6.01
C VAL A 143 -7.08 -6.95 6.96
N ILE A 144 -7.13 -5.74 7.53
CA ILE A 144 -6.13 -5.30 8.52
C ILE A 144 -6.13 -6.21 9.75
N GLU A 145 -7.30 -6.58 10.25
CA GLU A 145 -7.45 -7.48 11.39
C GLU A 145 -6.76 -8.83 11.13
N ALA A 146 -6.96 -9.43 9.95
CA ALA A 146 -6.30 -10.67 9.57
C ALA A 146 -4.77 -10.56 9.59
N PHE A 147 -4.19 -9.44 9.15
CA PHE A 147 -2.75 -9.22 9.18
C PHE A 147 -2.18 -8.87 10.56
N LEU A 148 -3.02 -8.50 11.51
CA LEU A 148 -2.63 -8.21 12.90
C LEU A 148 -2.86 -9.38 13.85
N ASP A 149 -3.71 -10.32 13.46
CA ASP A 149 -4.04 -11.49 14.26
C ASP A 149 -3.07 -12.65 13.99
N GLY A 150 -2.42 -13.15 15.02
CA GLY A 150 -1.61 -14.37 14.94
C GLY A 150 -2.33 -15.61 15.49
N TYR A 151 -3.52 -15.45 16.06
CA TYR A 151 -4.28 -16.56 16.67
C TYR A 151 -4.85 -17.53 15.63
N HIS A 152 -5.21 -17.04 14.44
CA HIS A 152 -5.75 -17.86 13.36
C HIS A 152 -4.71 -18.78 12.69
N PHE A 153 -3.39 -18.53 12.87
CA PHE A 153 -2.32 -19.29 12.18
C PHE A 153 -2.44 -20.79 12.39
N ARG A 154 -2.79 -21.22 13.58
CA ARG A 154 -2.91 -22.64 13.93
C ARG A 154 -3.99 -23.38 13.14
N MET A 155 -5.07 -22.70 12.79
CA MET A 155 -6.21 -23.31 12.12
C MET A 155 -6.24 -22.99 10.63
N LEU A 156 -6.22 -21.70 10.28
CA LEU A 156 -6.33 -21.25 8.90
C LEU A 156 -5.07 -21.60 8.10
N HIS A 157 -3.90 -21.37 8.68
CA HIS A 157 -2.60 -21.59 8.04
C HIS A 157 -1.91 -22.90 8.43
N ARG A 158 -2.67 -23.87 8.94
CA ARG A 158 -2.11 -25.12 9.46
C ARG A 158 -1.19 -25.83 8.48
N ASP A 159 -1.57 -25.87 7.22
CA ASP A 159 -0.86 -26.59 6.18
C ASP A 159 0.12 -25.70 5.39
N THR A 160 0.15 -24.41 5.68
CA THR A 160 0.99 -23.40 5.00
C THR A 160 2.08 -22.85 5.89
N ILE A 161 1.85 -21.73 6.59
CA ILE A 161 2.89 -20.99 7.33
C ILE A 161 2.99 -21.36 8.81
N TYR A 162 2.02 -22.00 9.42
CA TYR A 162 2.05 -22.31 10.87
C TYR A 162 3.33 -23.01 11.31
N LYS A 163 3.88 -23.90 10.47
CA LYS A 163 5.15 -24.60 10.75
C LYS A 163 6.36 -23.69 10.92
N PHE A 164 6.31 -22.46 10.45
CA PHE A 164 7.41 -21.50 10.55
C PHE A 164 7.31 -20.57 11.77
N PHE A 165 6.14 -20.48 12.39
CA PHE A 165 5.88 -19.51 13.47
C PHE A 165 5.70 -20.19 14.82
N LEU A 166 5.94 -19.45 15.87
CA LEU A 166 5.51 -19.79 17.22
C LEU A 166 4.02 -19.46 17.36
N ASP A 167 3.30 -20.30 18.08
CA ASP A 167 1.86 -20.18 18.23
C ASP A 167 1.50 -18.92 19.05
N ALA A 168 0.60 -18.10 18.52
CA ALA A 168 0.03 -16.93 19.19
C ALA A 168 1.07 -15.97 19.81
N THR A 169 2.20 -15.73 19.13
CA THR A 169 3.30 -14.88 19.63
C THR A 169 3.39 -13.52 18.95
N ALA A 170 2.29 -13.02 18.40
CA ALA A 170 2.26 -11.68 17.83
C ALA A 170 2.36 -10.63 18.96
N ILE A 171 3.28 -9.69 18.79
CA ILE A 171 3.40 -8.49 19.63
C ILE A 171 3.09 -7.27 18.78
N ALA A 172 2.53 -6.21 19.39
CA ALA A 172 2.24 -4.97 18.69
C ALA A 172 2.33 -3.77 19.61
N GLU A 173 2.69 -2.62 19.03
CA GLU A 173 2.71 -1.34 19.71
C GLU A 173 2.22 -0.22 18.76
N PRO A 174 1.61 0.84 19.29
CA PRO A 174 1.25 2.00 18.50
C PRO A 174 2.49 2.88 18.25
N VAL A 175 2.63 3.40 17.03
CA VAL A 175 3.64 4.39 16.66
C VAL A 175 2.92 5.56 15.98
N GLY A 176 2.53 6.54 16.79
CA GLY A 176 1.62 7.60 16.35
C GLY A 176 0.28 6.98 15.89
N PRO A 177 -0.18 7.26 14.66
CA PRO A 177 -1.41 6.67 14.12
C PRO A 177 -1.19 5.26 13.55
N HIS A 178 0.02 4.78 13.54
CA HIS A 178 0.41 3.51 12.93
C HIS A 178 0.55 2.41 13.97
N ILE A 179 0.65 1.17 13.49
CA ILE A 179 0.93 0.01 14.34
C ILE A 179 2.19 -0.66 13.81
N ARG A 180 3.13 -0.90 14.69
CA ARG A 180 4.26 -1.81 14.48
C ARG A 180 3.94 -3.12 15.17
N ALA A 181 4.05 -4.24 14.44
CA ALA A 181 3.82 -5.56 14.96
C ALA A 181 4.96 -6.50 14.55
N ALA A 182 5.11 -7.60 15.25
CA ALA A 182 6.02 -8.67 14.85
C ALA A 182 5.47 -10.00 15.34
N THR A 183 5.61 -11.04 14.51
CA THR A 183 5.27 -12.42 14.87
C THR A 183 6.53 -13.26 14.92
N ALA A 184 6.76 -13.93 16.05
CA ALA A 184 7.97 -14.72 16.27
C ALA A 184 7.99 -15.97 15.39
N ARG A 185 9.11 -16.21 14.75
CA ARG A 185 9.37 -17.45 13.98
C ARG A 185 10.05 -18.48 14.88
N ARG A 186 9.93 -19.78 14.54
CA ARG A 186 10.49 -20.87 15.36
C ARG A 186 12.00 -20.78 15.54
N GLY A 187 12.74 -20.19 14.57
CA GLY A 187 14.17 -19.94 14.70
C GLY A 187 14.58 -19.09 15.92
N LEU A 188 13.64 -18.28 16.46
CA LEU A 188 13.89 -17.49 17.66
C LEU A 188 14.14 -18.34 18.91
N LEU A 189 13.72 -19.61 18.91
CA LEU A 189 14.00 -20.54 20.01
C LEU A 189 15.45 -21.03 20.04
N ASP A 190 16.22 -20.77 18.99
CA ASP A 190 17.64 -21.06 18.97
C ASP A 190 18.40 -20.00 19.78
N ALA A 191 19.01 -20.41 20.87
CA ALA A 191 19.76 -19.51 21.77
C ALA A 191 21.01 -18.88 21.11
N SER A 192 21.46 -19.38 19.95
CA SER A 192 22.58 -18.83 19.18
C SER A 192 22.14 -17.75 18.18
N ALA A 193 20.84 -17.42 18.12
CA ALA A 193 20.30 -16.48 17.15
C ALA A 193 20.94 -15.09 17.28
N ASP A 194 21.51 -14.60 16.18
CA ASP A 194 22.05 -13.24 16.10
C ASP A 194 20.92 -12.25 15.84
N LEU A 195 20.78 -11.27 16.74
CA LEU A 195 19.79 -10.19 16.65
C LEU A 195 20.43 -8.84 16.25
N SER A 196 21.71 -8.83 15.88
CA SER A 196 22.46 -7.60 15.59
C SER A 196 22.09 -6.95 14.25
N GLY A 197 21.56 -7.71 13.30
CA GLY A 197 21.23 -7.24 11.95
C GLY A 197 19.73 -7.32 11.63
N VAL A 198 19.28 -6.43 10.74
CA VAL A 198 17.86 -6.43 10.26
C VAL A 198 17.55 -7.66 9.44
N THR A 199 18.51 -8.14 8.65
CA THR A 199 18.35 -9.35 7.82
C THR A 199 18.15 -10.56 8.71
N GLU A 200 18.99 -10.71 9.72
CA GLU A 200 18.93 -11.78 10.72
C GLU A 200 17.61 -11.71 11.49
N LEU A 201 17.18 -10.53 11.92
CA LEU A 201 15.90 -10.34 12.59
C LEU A 201 14.73 -10.85 11.75
N ARG A 202 14.72 -10.60 10.44
CA ARG A 202 13.66 -11.06 9.51
C ARG A 202 13.59 -12.58 9.37
N THR A 203 14.64 -13.31 9.70
CA THR A 203 14.63 -14.78 9.75
C THR A 203 14.05 -15.30 11.07
N LEU A 204 14.10 -14.52 12.14
CA LEU A 204 13.67 -14.87 13.50
C LEU A 204 12.28 -14.35 13.86
N ALA A 205 11.87 -13.26 13.22
CA ALA A 205 10.55 -12.67 13.36
C ALA A 205 10.07 -12.17 12.00
N THR A 206 8.76 -11.98 11.84
CA THR A 206 8.17 -11.29 10.69
C THR A 206 7.62 -9.95 11.16
N PRO A 207 8.38 -8.84 10.99
CA PRO A 207 7.86 -7.52 11.25
C PRO A 207 6.74 -7.17 10.26
N SER A 208 5.69 -6.55 10.77
CA SER A 208 4.58 -6.04 9.99
C SER A 208 4.16 -4.66 10.48
N TYR A 209 3.70 -3.83 9.58
CA TYR A 209 3.32 -2.46 9.88
C TYR A 209 1.96 -2.16 9.26
N ILE A 210 1.09 -1.57 10.06
CA ILE A 210 -0.14 -0.96 9.56
C ILE A 210 0.09 0.54 9.51
N LEU A 211 0.22 1.07 8.31
CA LEU A 211 0.28 2.51 8.08
C LEU A 211 -1.15 3.01 7.88
N PHE A 212 -1.64 3.72 8.88
CA PHE A 212 -3.02 4.22 8.90
C PHE A 212 -3.28 5.13 7.68
N PRO A 213 -4.43 5.05 6.97
CA PRO A 213 -5.57 4.19 7.31
C PRO A 213 -5.48 2.76 6.76
N GLY A 214 -4.84 2.47 5.64
CA GLY A 214 -5.07 1.23 4.92
C GLY A 214 -3.86 0.68 4.16
N THR A 215 -2.62 0.93 4.61
CA THR A 215 -1.44 0.28 4.01
C THR A 215 -0.82 -0.70 4.99
N ILE A 216 -0.62 -1.93 4.56
CA ILE A 216 0.02 -3.00 5.31
C ILE A 216 1.39 -3.26 4.68
N VAL A 217 2.44 -3.34 5.48
CA VAL A 217 3.77 -3.69 5.01
C VAL A 217 4.27 -4.88 5.82
N VAL A 218 4.61 -5.98 5.15
CA VAL A 218 5.10 -7.21 5.77
C VAL A 218 6.50 -7.51 5.29
N PHE A 219 7.44 -7.62 6.22
CA PHE A 219 8.83 -7.95 5.93
C PHE A 219 9.05 -9.46 6.02
N HIS A 220 8.93 -10.12 4.88
CA HIS A 220 9.33 -11.52 4.76
C HIS A 220 10.87 -11.65 4.84
N PRO A 221 11.43 -12.84 5.05
CA PRO A 221 12.89 -13.02 5.20
C PRO A 221 13.72 -12.38 4.10
N ASP A 222 13.25 -12.38 2.85
CA ASP A 222 14.03 -11.96 1.69
C ASP A 222 13.30 -11.05 0.68
N PHE A 223 12.03 -10.71 0.92
CA PHE A 223 11.26 -9.75 0.14
C PHE A 223 10.29 -8.97 1.04
N VAL A 224 9.55 -8.02 0.47
CA VAL A 224 8.55 -7.24 1.18
C VAL A 224 7.22 -7.29 0.43
N SER A 225 6.14 -7.56 1.17
CA SER A 225 4.78 -7.38 0.69
C SER A 225 4.26 -6.01 1.15
N VAL A 226 3.72 -5.24 0.22
CA VAL A 226 2.99 -4.02 0.53
C VAL A 226 1.56 -4.18 0.02
N VAL A 227 0.59 -4.12 0.92
CA VAL A 227 -0.83 -4.19 0.58
C VAL A 227 -1.46 -2.83 0.81
N VAL A 228 -2.14 -2.32 -0.20
CA VAL A 228 -2.88 -1.05 -0.13
C VAL A 228 -4.36 -1.33 -0.25
N LEU A 229 -5.12 -0.81 0.70
CA LEU A 229 -6.56 -1.01 0.81
C LEU A 229 -7.27 0.32 0.59
N HIS A 230 -8.20 0.34 -0.37
CA HIS A 230 -9.06 1.49 -0.63
C HIS A 230 -10.51 1.11 -0.36
N PRO A 231 -11.14 1.65 0.70
CA PRO A 231 -12.55 1.42 0.96
C PRO A 231 -13.42 1.93 -0.21
N LEU A 232 -14.25 1.07 -0.78
CA LEU A 232 -15.24 1.43 -1.80
C LEU A 232 -16.64 1.54 -1.22
N ALA A 233 -16.96 0.67 -0.25
CA ALA A 233 -18.19 0.63 0.50
C ALA A 233 -17.97 -0.04 1.86
N ALA A 234 -19.02 -0.13 2.68
CA ALA A 234 -18.93 -0.81 3.98
C ALA A 234 -18.58 -2.30 3.87
N ASP A 235 -18.88 -2.92 2.74
CA ASP A 235 -18.71 -4.34 2.44
C ASP A 235 -17.83 -4.61 1.21
N ARG A 236 -17.11 -3.59 0.73
CA ARG A 236 -16.31 -3.70 -0.49
C ARG A 236 -15.03 -2.88 -0.40
N THR A 237 -13.92 -3.51 -0.73
CA THR A 237 -12.57 -2.93 -0.67
C THR A 237 -11.82 -3.18 -1.98
N ASP A 238 -11.18 -2.15 -2.52
CA ASP A 238 -10.17 -2.32 -3.56
C ASP A 238 -8.84 -2.65 -2.88
N TYR A 239 -8.27 -3.77 -3.29
CA TYR A 239 -7.05 -4.36 -2.74
C TYR A 239 -5.97 -4.33 -3.79
N GLU A 240 -4.78 -3.88 -3.42
CA GLU A 240 -3.61 -3.94 -4.27
C GLU A 240 -2.41 -4.45 -3.48
N HIS A 241 -1.79 -5.53 -3.96
CA HIS A 241 -0.58 -6.12 -3.39
C HIS A 241 0.61 -5.90 -4.31
N PHE A 242 1.70 -5.39 -3.75
CA PHE A 242 3.01 -5.21 -4.39
C PHE A 242 4.03 -6.13 -3.72
N MET A 243 4.69 -6.99 -4.49
CA MET A 243 5.85 -7.75 -4.04
C MET A 243 7.12 -7.02 -4.47
N LEU A 244 7.87 -6.51 -3.48
CA LEU A 244 9.15 -5.83 -3.67
C LEU A 244 10.28 -6.79 -3.35
N VAL A 245 11.23 -6.94 -4.29
CA VAL A 245 12.40 -7.81 -4.12
C VAL A 245 13.69 -6.99 -4.22
N PRO A 246 14.78 -7.40 -3.57
CA PRO A 246 16.07 -6.71 -3.73
C PRO A 246 16.50 -6.68 -5.21
N ALA A 247 16.88 -5.50 -5.71
CA ALA A 247 17.29 -5.33 -7.12
C ALA A 247 18.43 -6.28 -7.51
N ALA A 248 19.38 -6.51 -6.60
CA ALA A 248 20.50 -7.43 -6.81
C ALA A 248 20.07 -8.90 -7.03
N ARG A 249 18.87 -9.27 -6.55
CA ARG A 249 18.31 -10.62 -6.66
C ARG A 249 17.15 -10.73 -7.65
N ALA A 250 16.82 -9.66 -8.36
CA ALA A 250 15.66 -9.64 -9.28
C ALA A 250 15.72 -10.71 -10.37
N GLY A 251 16.90 -11.16 -10.75
CA GLY A 251 17.11 -12.24 -11.73
C GLY A 251 16.76 -13.65 -11.25
N GLU A 252 16.49 -13.85 -9.95
CA GLU A 252 16.11 -15.15 -9.37
C GLU A 252 14.63 -15.51 -9.67
N THR A 253 14.28 -15.52 -10.95
CA THR A 253 12.89 -15.58 -11.43
C THR A 253 12.10 -16.76 -10.87
N GLU A 254 12.70 -17.94 -10.80
CA GLU A 254 12.03 -19.15 -10.30
C GLU A 254 11.72 -19.02 -8.80
N HIS A 255 12.65 -18.49 -8.01
CA HIS A 255 12.48 -18.24 -6.58
C HIS A 255 11.32 -17.28 -6.32
N TRP A 256 11.32 -16.15 -7.01
CA TRP A 256 10.28 -15.14 -6.83
C TRP A 256 8.90 -15.58 -7.35
N THR A 257 8.89 -16.37 -8.42
CA THR A 257 7.62 -16.96 -8.92
C THR A 257 7.02 -17.90 -7.88
N ARG A 258 7.83 -18.77 -7.23
CA ARG A 258 7.35 -19.64 -6.15
C ARG A 258 6.91 -18.84 -4.93
N SER A 259 7.67 -17.82 -4.53
CA SER A 259 7.33 -16.96 -3.40
C SER A 259 6.01 -16.23 -3.64
N TRP A 260 5.79 -15.70 -4.85
CA TRP A 260 4.54 -15.06 -5.23
C TRP A 260 3.36 -16.04 -5.17
N ALA A 261 3.48 -17.20 -5.79
CA ALA A 261 2.43 -18.22 -5.80
C ALA A 261 2.07 -18.68 -4.38
N PHE A 262 3.07 -18.80 -3.51
CA PHE A 262 2.85 -19.18 -2.12
C PHE A 262 2.15 -18.08 -1.32
N ILE A 263 2.68 -16.85 -1.36
CA ILE A 263 2.16 -15.73 -0.56
C ILE A 263 0.86 -15.20 -1.13
N GLU A 264 0.82 -14.80 -2.40
CA GLU A 264 -0.35 -14.15 -2.97
C GLU A 264 -1.45 -15.16 -3.33
N GLU A 265 -1.11 -16.22 -4.09
CA GLU A 265 -2.14 -17.09 -4.67
C GLU A 265 -2.65 -18.16 -3.69
N THR A 266 -1.85 -18.49 -2.65
CA THR A 266 -2.24 -19.46 -1.64
C THR A 266 -2.58 -18.79 -0.33
N LEU A 267 -1.64 -18.15 0.34
CA LEU A 267 -1.80 -17.58 1.67
C LEU A 267 -2.86 -16.46 1.67
N PHE A 268 -2.63 -15.40 0.91
CA PHE A 268 -3.55 -14.28 0.92
C PHE A 268 -4.90 -14.64 0.30
N GLN A 269 -4.94 -15.10 -0.95
CA GLN A 269 -6.22 -15.30 -1.64
C GLN A 269 -7.09 -16.41 -1.06
N LYS A 270 -6.50 -17.59 -0.82
CA LYS A 270 -7.28 -18.80 -0.47
C LYS A 270 -7.50 -18.93 1.03
N GLU A 271 -6.70 -18.25 1.85
CA GLU A 271 -6.78 -18.34 3.29
C GLU A 271 -7.24 -17.00 3.88
N ASP A 272 -6.39 -15.97 3.99
CA ASP A 272 -6.71 -14.71 4.66
C ASP A 272 -7.91 -13.96 4.05
N LEU A 273 -7.84 -13.65 2.74
CA LEU A 273 -8.89 -12.87 2.08
C LEU A 273 -10.20 -13.66 1.99
N TRP A 274 -10.12 -14.97 1.79
CA TRP A 274 -11.29 -15.84 1.88
C TRP A 274 -11.94 -15.75 3.26
N ALA A 275 -11.15 -15.81 4.35
CA ALA A 275 -11.67 -15.72 5.71
C ALA A 275 -12.32 -14.34 5.96
N CYS A 276 -11.71 -13.24 5.51
CA CYS A 276 -12.27 -11.91 5.60
C CYS A 276 -13.65 -11.81 4.92
N GLU A 277 -13.81 -12.41 3.74
CA GLU A 277 -15.10 -12.44 3.04
C GLU A 277 -16.13 -13.31 3.76
N GLN A 278 -15.72 -14.43 4.42
CA GLN A 278 -16.64 -15.22 5.25
C GLN A 278 -17.10 -14.43 6.50
N VAL A 279 -16.19 -13.70 7.15
CA VAL A 279 -16.54 -12.82 8.28
C VAL A 279 -17.55 -11.76 7.82
N GLN A 280 -17.32 -11.11 6.68
CA GLN A 280 -18.26 -10.12 6.11
C GLN A 280 -19.65 -10.72 5.87
N ARG A 281 -19.72 -11.93 5.33
CA ARG A 281 -21.00 -12.64 5.13
C ARG A 281 -21.70 -12.94 6.45
N GLY A 282 -20.95 -13.33 7.49
CA GLY A 282 -21.46 -13.54 8.83
C GLY A 282 -22.04 -12.26 9.45
N LEU A 283 -21.32 -11.15 9.32
CA LEU A 283 -21.77 -9.83 9.78
C LEU A 283 -23.03 -9.36 9.03
N ALA A 284 -23.11 -9.61 7.74
CA ALA A 284 -24.28 -9.25 6.92
C ALA A 284 -25.55 -10.02 7.32
N ALA A 285 -25.44 -11.14 8.02
CA ALA A 285 -26.59 -11.88 8.55
C ALA A 285 -27.31 -11.14 9.70
N GLY A 286 -26.67 -10.12 10.30
CA GLY A 286 -27.27 -9.24 11.32
C GLY A 286 -27.58 -9.93 12.66
N THR A 287 -26.97 -11.09 12.92
CA THR A 287 -27.18 -11.87 14.16
C THR A 287 -26.10 -11.67 15.20
N THR A 288 -25.04 -10.91 14.86
CA THR A 288 -23.88 -10.63 15.71
C THR A 288 -23.83 -9.13 16.02
N ASP A 289 -24.02 -8.76 17.29
CA ASP A 289 -24.01 -7.37 17.73
C ASP A 289 -22.59 -6.84 18.00
N ALA A 290 -21.66 -7.72 18.34
CA ALA A 290 -20.27 -7.39 18.65
C ALA A 290 -19.31 -8.52 18.30
N LEU A 291 -18.10 -8.18 17.88
CA LEU A 291 -16.99 -9.10 17.77
C LEU A 291 -16.28 -9.24 19.12
N LEU A 292 -15.81 -10.45 19.44
CA LEU A 292 -15.11 -10.71 20.68
C LEU A 292 -13.61 -10.87 20.38
N PHE A 293 -12.79 -10.05 21.03
CA PHE A 293 -11.33 -10.10 20.92
C PHE A 293 -10.71 -10.61 22.22
N GLY A 294 -9.96 -11.70 22.12
CA GLY A 294 -9.23 -12.29 23.23
C GLY A 294 -7.94 -11.54 23.61
N GLU A 295 -7.23 -12.05 24.61
CA GLU A 295 -5.94 -11.49 25.05
C GLU A 295 -4.84 -11.63 24.00
N LEU A 296 -4.92 -12.65 23.15
CA LEU A 296 -3.97 -12.90 22.05
C LEU A 296 -4.16 -11.95 20.86
N GLU A 297 -5.28 -11.22 20.79
CA GLU A 297 -5.65 -10.32 19.71
C GLU A 297 -5.44 -8.84 20.08
N THR A 298 -4.43 -8.56 20.91
CA THR A 298 -4.11 -7.19 21.37
C THR A 298 -3.85 -6.23 20.21
N ALA A 299 -3.22 -6.67 19.14
CA ALA A 299 -2.92 -5.85 17.99
C ALA A 299 -4.19 -5.39 17.25
N VAL A 300 -5.21 -6.24 17.17
CA VAL A 300 -6.52 -5.90 16.59
C VAL A 300 -7.21 -4.84 17.46
N ARG A 301 -7.18 -4.98 18.78
CA ARG A 301 -7.72 -3.98 19.72
C ARG A 301 -7.01 -2.62 19.59
N LEU A 302 -5.68 -2.62 19.42
CA LEU A 302 -4.90 -1.40 19.20
C LEU A 302 -5.36 -0.69 17.91
N PHE A 303 -5.56 -1.43 16.83
CA PHE A 303 -6.04 -0.86 15.56
C PHE A 303 -7.40 -0.18 15.72
N HIS A 304 -8.36 -0.84 16.38
CA HIS A 304 -9.67 -0.26 16.63
C HIS A 304 -9.60 0.97 17.56
N GLY A 305 -8.69 0.98 18.54
CA GLY A 305 -8.43 2.14 19.39
C GLY A 305 -7.96 3.34 18.57
N VAL A 306 -6.93 3.17 17.74
CA VAL A 306 -6.43 4.22 16.83
C VAL A 306 -7.52 4.73 15.89
N LEU A 307 -8.32 3.82 15.31
CA LEU A 307 -9.41 4.18 14.43
C LEU A 307 -10.48 5.01 15.14
N ALA A 308 -10.88 4.63 16.36
CA ALA A 308 -11.87 5.35 17.16
C ALA A 308 -11.39 6.76 17.54
N GLU A 309 -10.13 6.91 17.94
CA GLU A 309 -9.51 8.20 18.24
C GLU A 309 -9.54 9.12 17.02
N ARG A 310 -9.16 8.61 15.84
CA ARG A 310 -9.15 9.39 14.59
C ARG A 310 -10.54 9.82 14.17
N LEU A 311 -11.52 8.94 14.20
CA LEU A 311 -12.91 9.27 13.87
C LEU A 311 -13.50 10.30 14.85
N SER A 312 -13.11 10.25 16.13
CA SER A 312 -13.54 11.23 17.13
C SER A 312 -12.88 12.59 16.89
N ALA A 313 -11.60 12.64 16.57
CA ALA A 313 -10.89 13.87 16.27
C ALA A 313 -11.41 14.56 14.99
N GLU A 314 -11.76 13.79 13.96
CA GLU A 314 -12.35 14.30 12.72
C GLU A 314 -13.73 14.91 12.95
N ARG A 315 -14.59 14.26 13.76
CA ARG A 315 -15.88 14.81 14.16
C ARG A 315 -15.78 16.13 14.94
N LEU A 316 -14.69 16.32 15.66
CA LEU A 316 -14.42 17.56 16.43
C LEU A 316 -13.70 18.64 15.60
N GLY A 317 -13.41 18.39 14.31
CA GLY A 317 -12.70 19.33 13.44
C GLY A 317 -11.24 19.59 13.82
N GLN A 318 -10.62 18.66 14.55
CA GLN A 318 -9.23 18.77 15.06
C GLN A 318 -8.17 18.17 14.12
N VAL A 319 -8.61 17.56 13.02
CA VAL A 319 -7.72 17.00 11.98
C VAL A 319 -7.92 17.83 10.72
N ALA A 320 -6.96 18.69 10.41
CA ALA A 320 -6.86 19.42 9.15
C ALA A 320 -5.83 18.71 8.24
#